data_45662cad0fcb815c67819bfa6a6394c6
#
_entry.id   45662cad0fcb815c67819bfa6a6394c6
#
_cell.length_a   1.000
_cell.length_b   1.000
_cell.length_c   1.000
_cell.angle_alpha   90.00
_cell.angle_beta   90.00
_cell.angle_gamma   90.00
#
_symmetry.space_group_name_H-M   'P 1'
#
loop_
_entity.id
_entity.type
_entity.pdbx_description
1 polymer ?
#
loop_
_entity_poly.entity_id
_entity_poly.type
_entity_poly.pdbx_seq_one_letter_code
_entity_poly.pdbx_strand_id
1 'polypeptide(L)'
;MAEQQAYSRRQFAESGFDTTGYTFNEIPGLHTATIDCKRWGKHKLVTYFTFDDGRKIVAPTWPKSNYLGLHELPVGSRVELDFQPTRTGKLNLEGVVALYIPAQQTVQEIVMD
;
A
#
# COMPACT_ATOMS: atom_id res chain seq x y z
N MET A 1 15.30 0.59 3.93
CA MET A 1 15.27 -0.17 4.78
C MET A 1 14.22 -0.14 5.73
N ALA A 2 14.50 0.05 6.91
CA ALA A 2 13.48 -0.03 7.90
C ALA A 2 12.38 0.94 7.64
N GLU A 3 12.71 2.08 7.13
CA GLU A 3 11.70 3.03 6.92
C GLU A 3 10.75 2.63 5.81
N GLN A 4 11.08 1.60 5.06
CA GLN A 4 10.21 1.12 4.02
C GLN A 4 9.16 0.18 4.56
N GLN A 5 9.31 -0.22 5.81
CA GLN A 5 8.39 -1.18 6.39
C GLN A 5 7.09 -0.52 6.82
N ALA A 6 6.07 -1.34 7.01
CA ALA A 6 4.82 -0.83 7.53
C ALA A 6 4.99 -0.38 8.98
N TYR A 7 4.32 0.67 9.36
CA TYR A 7 4.34 1.16 10.73
C TYR A 7 3.61 0.19 11.64
N SER A 8 4.10 0.06 12.88
CA SER A 8 3.32 -0.58 13.93
C SER A 8 2.20 0.38 14.31
N ARG A 9 1.25 -0.07 15.13
CA ARG A 9 0.19 0.81 15.57
C ARG A 9 0.72 2.04 16.25
N ARG A 10 1.71 1.87 17.14
CA ARG A 10 2.26 3.00 17.85
C ARG A 10 2.99 3.92 16.91
N GLN A 11 3.82 3.37 16.00
CA GLN A 11 4.55 4.21 15.08
C GLN A 11 3.61 4.99 14.18
N PHE A 12 2.50 4.39 13.78
CA PHE A 12 1.55 5.08 12.93
C PHE A 12 0.91 6.24 13.68
N ALA A 13 0.54 6.02 14.93
CA ALA A 13 -0.07 7.08 15.73
C ALA A 13 0.89 8.25 15.90
N GLU A 14 2.19 7.97 15.97
CA GLU A 14 3.19 9.01 16.19
C GLU A 14 3.71 9.62 14.89
N SER A 15 3.34 9.04 13.75
CA SER A 15 3.92 9.47 12.48
C SER A 15 3.37 10.79 11.97
N GLY A 16 2.18 11.12 12.38
CA GLY A 16 1.53 12.32 11.87
C GLY A 16 0.91 12.13 10.49
N PHE A 17 0.88 10.89 9.99
CA PHE A 17 0.29 10.65 8.67
C PHE A 17 -1.19 11.04 8.71
N ASP A 18 -1.61 11.86 7.76
CA ASP A 18 -2.96 12.37 7.74
C ASP A 18 -3.83 11.44 6.90
N THR A 19 -4.78 10.76 7.54
CA THR A 19 -5.65 9.82 6.86
C THR A 19 -6.92 10.47 6.33
N THR A 20 -7.05 11.79 6.48
CA THR A 20 -8.25 12.50 6.03
C THR A 20 -8.41 12.32 4.51
N GLY A 21 -9.60 11.98 4.09
CA GLY A 21 -9.86 11.83 2.66
C GLY A 21 -9.66 10.43 2.13
N TYR A 22 -9.08 9.53 2.91
CA TYR A 22 -8.92 8.15 2.46
C TYR A 22 -10.22 7.37 2.70
N THR A 23 -10.72 6.71 1.66
CA THR A 23 -11.95 5.93 1.75
C THR A 23 -11.73 4.58 1.10
N PHE A 24 -12.66 3.66 1.28
CA PHE A 24 -12.57 2.37 0.62
C PHE A 24 -12.93 2.54 -0.85
N ASN A 25 -12.29 1.74 -1.70
CA ASN A 25 -12.57 1.81 -3.12
C ASN A 25 -13.93 1.20 -3.42
N GLU A 26 -14.67 1.84 -4.31
CA GLU A 26 -15.98 1.35 -4.72
C GLU A 26 -16.07 1.06 -6.21
N ILE A 27 -14.96 1.12 -6.92
CA ILE A 27 -14.97 0.89 -8.35
C ILE A 27 -14.14 -0.36 -8.67
N PRO A 28 -14.77 -1.41 -9.20
CA PRO A 28 -14.04 -2.64 -9.49
C PRO A 28 -13.09 -2.49 -10.65
N GLY A 29 -12.22 -3.46 -10.82
CA GLY A 29 -11.30 -3.51 -11.94
C GLY A 29 -9.91 -3.03 -11.58
N LEU A 30 -9.17 -2.66 -12.59
CA LEU A 30 -7.78 -2.30 -12.43
C LEU A 30 -7.59 -0.81 -12.21
N HIS A 31 -6.75 -0.46 -11.25
CA HIS A 31 -6.46 0.93 -10.96
C HIS A 31 -4.96 1.08 -10.72
N THR A 32 -4.39 2.15 -11.21
CA THR A 32 -2.98 2.44 -10.98
C THR A 32 -2.86 3.43 -9.83
N ALA A 33 -1.95 3.18 -8.94
CA ALA A 33 -1.83 3.98 -7.72
C ALA A 33 -0.40 4.05 -7.23
N THR A 34 -0.17 4.97 -6.29
CA THR A 34 1.11 5.08 -5.58
C THR A 34 0.87 4.73 -4.13
N ILE A 35 1.79 4.00 -3.53
CA ILE A 35 1.68 3.66 -2.12
C ILE A 35 2.13 4.85 -1.29
N ASP A 36 1.22 5.36 -0.45
CA ASP A 36 1.50 6.52 0.38
C ASP A 36 1.98 6.14 1.78
N CYS A 37 1.43 5.08 2.34
CA CYS A 37 1.76 4.67 3.70
C CYS A 37 1.26 3.26 3.95
N LYS A 38 1.86 2.57 4.91
CA LYS A 38 1.42 1.23 5.30
C LYS A 38 1.45 1.12 6.81
N ARG A 39 0.49 0.43 7.39
CA ARG A 39 0.53 0.14 8.82
C ARG A 39 -0.05 -1.24 9.10
N TRP A 40 0.38 -1.80 10.23
CA TRP A 40 -0.15 -3.09 10.64
C TRP A 40 -1.45 -2.90 11.44
N GLY A 41 -2.43 -3.70 11.13
CA GLY A 41 -3.59 -3.86 11.96
C GLY A 41 -3.45 -5.13 12.75
N LYS A 42 -4.54 -5.60 13.35
CA LYS A 42 -4.43 -6.78 14.18
C LYS A 42 -4.12 -8.04 13.39
N HIS A 43 -4.76 -8.29 12.31
CA HIS A 43 -4.51 -9.46 11.49
C HIS A 43 -4.44 -9.08 10.03
N LYS A 44 -3.98 -7.87 9.75
CA LYS A 44 -4.02 -7.38 8.37
C LYS A 44 -2.98 -6.31 8.17
N LEU A 45 -2.67 -6.08 6.93
CA LEU A 45 -1.82 -4.95 6.53
C LEU A 45 -2.73 -3.93 5.88
N VAL A 46 -2.69 -2.70 6.37
CA VAL A 46 -3.52 -1.62 5.83
C VAL A 46 -2.62 -0.71 5.02
N THR A 47 -2.95 -0.52 3.75
CA THR A 47 -2.14 0.30 2.85
C THR A 47 -2.96 1.48 2.37
N TYR A 48 -2.32 2.64 2.32
CA TYR A 48 -2.94 3.88 1.87
C TYR A 48 -2.37 4.21 0.51
N PHE A 49 -3.25 4.45 -0.46
CA PHE A 49 -2.86 4.71 -1.84
C PHE A 49 -3.44 6.01 -2.34
N THR A 50 -2.75 6.64 -3.29
CA THR A 50 -3.37 7.69 -4.09
C THR A 50 -3.46 7.15 -5.50
N PHE A 51 -4.67 7.05 -6.03
CA PHE A 51 -4.89 6.58 -7.39
C PHE A 51 -4.48 7.66 -8.37
N ASP A 52 -4.17 7.28 -9.58
CA ASP A 52 -3.73 8.25 -10.59
C ASP A 52 -4.78 9.31 -10.89
N ASP A 53 -6.05 9.02 -10.65
CA ASP A 53 -7.10 10.02 -10.85
C ASP A 53 -7.28 10.91 -9.63
N GLY A 54 -6.43 10.79 -8.63
CA GLY A 54 -6.46 11.65 -7.46
C GLY A 54 -7.24 11.12 -6.26
N ARG A 55 -7.95 10.01 -6.41
CA ARG A 55 -8.68 9.48 -5.28
C ARG A 55 -7.74 8.87 -4.26
N LYS A 56 -8.06 9.04 -3.00
CA LYS A 56 -7.27 8.49 -1.90
C LYS A 56 -8.00 7.30 -1.34
N ILE A 57 -7.34 6.15 -1.38
CA ILE A 57 -7.97 4.88 -1.07
C ILE A 57 -7.20 4.16 0.03
N VAL A 58 -7.92 3.55 0.95
CA VAL A 58 -7.33 2.71 1.97
C VAL A 58 -7.79 1.29 1.71
N ALA A 59 -6.88 0.35 1.73
CA ALA A 59 -7.22 -1.04 1.45
C ALA A 59 -6.53 -1.97 2.43
N PRO A 60 -7.30 -2.77 3.16
CA PRO A 60 -6.72 -3.78 4.02
C PRO A 60 -6.45 -5.05 3.23
N THR A 61 -5.39 -5.78 3.59
CA THR A 61 -5.10 -7.08 3.02
C THR A 61 -4.76 -8.03 4.16
N TRP A 62 -5.09 -9.30 3.98
CA TRP A 62 -4.88 -10.30 5.00
C TRP A 62 -3.76 -11.23 4.56
N PRO A 63 -3.21 -12.07 5.46
CA PRO A 63 -2.05 -12.90 5.12
C PRO A 63 -2.40 -13.97 4.09
N LYS A 64 -2.63 -13.52 2.87
CA LYS A 64 -2.94 -14.37 1.80
C LYS A 64 -1.92 -13.99 0.77
N SER A 65 -1.08 -14.88 0.34
CA SER A 65 -0.03 -14.61 -0.61
C SER A 65 0.85 -13.44 -0.15
N ASN A 66 1.17 -13.44 1.14
CA ASN A 66 2.04 -12.42 1.72
C ASN A 66 1.46 -11.04 1.53
N TYR A 67 0.17 -10.89 1.83
CA TYR A 67 -0.51 -9.59 1.73
C TYR A 67 -0.40 -9.06 0.30
N LEU A 68 -0.42 -9.98 -0.68
CA LEU A 68 -0.35 -9.63 -2.09
C LEU A 68 0.96 -8.91 -2.43
N GLY A 69 1.99 -9.14 -1.63
CA GLY A 69 3.29 -8.52 -1.89
C GLY A 69 3.44 -7.12 -1.37
N LEU A 70 2.36 -6.51 -0.86
CA LEU A 70 2.44 -5.13 -0.42
C LEU A 70 3.42 -4.93 0.73
N HIS A 71 3.62 -5.95 1.56
CA HIS A 71 4.53 -5.79 2.70
C HIS A 71 5.98 -5.58 2.27
N GLU A 72 6.31 -5.96 1.05
CA GLU A 72 7.67 -5.82 0.56
C GLU A 72 7.89 -4.58 -0.31
N LEU A 73 6.83 -3.89 -0.67
CA LEU A 73 6.98 -2.74 -1.55
C LEU A 73 7.14 -1.47 -0.72
N PRO A 74 8.15 -0.67 -1.01
CA PRO A 74 8.34 0.56 -0.22
C PRO A 74 7.30 1.60 -0.54
N VAL A 75 7.13 2.54 0.37
CA VAL A 75 6.28 3.70 0.14
C VAL A 75 6.86 4.44 -1.07
N GLY A 76 6.00 4.91 -1.92
CA GLY A 76 6.41 5.56 -3.17
C GLY A 76 6.37 4.63 -4.37
N SER A 77 6.17 3.33 -4.15
CA SER A 77 6.05 2.39 -5.26
C SER A 77 4.77 2.66 -6.05
N ARG A 78 4.84 2.46 -7.36
CA ARG A 78 3.66 2.55 -8.19
C ARG A 78 3.20 1.15 -8.48
N VAL A 79 1.90 0.92 -8.37
CA VAL A 79 1.32 -0.41 -8.46
C VAL A 79 0.04 -0.40 -9.29
N GLU A 80 -0.29 -1.55 -9.85
CA GLU A 80 -1.59 -1.75 -10.44
C GLU A 80 -2.36 -2.64 -9.48
N LEU A 81 -3.54 -2.22 -9.11
CA LEU A 81 -4.38 -2.89 -8.13
C LEU A 81 -5.60 -3.46 -8.83
N ASP A 82 -5.95 -4.70 -8.50
CA ASP A 82 -7.11 -5.37 -9.10
C ASP A 82 -8.16 -5.55 -8.00
N PHE A 83 -9.25 -4.81 -8.10
CA PHE A 83 -10.33 -4.90 -7.13
C PHE A 83 -11.48 -5.70 -7.74
N GLN A 84 -11.89 -6.75 -7.06
CA GLN A 84 -12.94 -7.64 -7.56
C GLN A 84 -14.09 -7.74 -6.56
N PRO A 85 -15.31 -7.84 -7.04
CA PRO A 85 -16.45 -7.94 -6.14
C PRO A 85 -16.50 -9.31 -5.48
N THR A 86 -16.92 -9.32 -4.23
CA THR A 86 -17.13 -10.57 -3.51
C THR A 86 -18.57 -11.00 -3.70
N ARG A 87 -18.93 -12.16 -3.15
CA ARG A 87 -20.29 -12.63 -3.21
C ARG A 87 -21.28 -11.66 -2.62
N THR A 88 -20.86 -10.91 -1.62
CA THR A 88 -21.76 -9.99 -0.94
C THR A 88 -21.77 -8.63 -1.60
N GLY A 89 -21.05 -8.45 -2.70
CA GLY A 89 -21.03 -7.18 -3.40
C GLY A 89 -19.97 -6.21 -2.94
N LYS A 90 -19.21 -6.56 -1.90
CA LYS A 90 -18.12 -5.71 -1.47
C LYS A 90 -16.92 -5.94 -2.37
N LEU A 91 -16.04 -4.99 -2.46
CA LEU A 91 -14.83 -5.14 -3.26
C LEU A 91 -13.67 -5.58 -2.39
N ASN A 92 -12.91 -6.53 -2.90
CA ASN A 92 -11.66 -6.94 -2.26
C ASN A 92 -10.53 -6.63 -3.21
N LEU A 93 -9.38 -6.30 -2.64
CA LEU A 93 -8.16 -6.18 -3.42
C LEU A 93 -7.65 -7.59 -3.64
N GLU A 94 -7.63 -8.04 -4.88
CA GLU A 94 -7.28 -9.41 -5.21
C GLU A 94 -5.93 -9.55 -5.90
N GLY A 95 -5.35 -8.50 -6.38
CA GLY A 95 -4.05 -8.58 -7.02
C GLY A 95 -3.31 -7.26 -6.98
N VAL A 96 -1.99 -7.35 -6.92
CA VAL A 96 -1.12 -6.19 -6.91
C VAL A 96 0.06 -6.51 -7.82
N VAL A 97 0.34 -5.62 -8.76
CA VAL A 97 1.49 -5.76 -9.63
C VAL A 97 2.33 -4.49 -9.48
N ALA A 98 3.61 -4.65 -9.17
CA ALA A 98 4.49 -3.50 -9.05
C ALA A 98 4.84 -2.97 -10.43
N LEU A 99 4.63 -1.69 -10.65
CA LEU A 99 4.97 -1.04 -11.89
C LEU A 99 6.28 -0.27 -11.79
N TYR A 100 6.56 0.24 -10.59
CA TYR A 100 7.79 0.99 -10.36
C TYR A 100 8.12 0.91 -8.87
N ILE A 101 9.35 0.59 -8.56
CA ILE A 101 9.81 0.51 -7.18
C ILE A 101 10.93 1.54 -7.03
N PRO A 102 10.80 2.49 -6.11
CA PRO A 102 11.85 3.49 -5.93
C PRO A 102 13.16 2.83 -5.55
N ALA A 103 14.25 3.38 -6.01
CA ALA A 103 15.55 2.83 -5.70
C ALA A 103 15.87 3.00 -4.23
N GLN A 104 16.53 2.01 -3.71
CA GLN A 104 16.88 2.10 -2.32
C GLN A 104 18.10 2.89 -2.17
N GLN A 105 18.59 3.14 -3.01
CA GLN A 105 19.71 3.82 -3.07
C GLN A 105 20.49 4.22 -2.20
N THR A 106 20.12 4.65 -1.73
CA THR A 106 20.85 5.16 -0.83
C THR A 106 21.87 4.29 -0.56
N VAL A 107 21.55 3.23 -0.65
CA VAL A 107 22.37 2.33 -0.28
C VAL A 107 23.55 2.32 -0.98
N GLN A 108 23.49 2.21 -2.06
CA GLN A 108 24.54 1.97 -2.67
C GLN A 108 25.43 2.95 -2.84
N GLU A 109 25.04 3.95 -3.08
CA GLU A 109 25.89 4.90 -3.36
C GLU A 109 26.80 5.08 -2.40
N ILE A 110 26.44 4.89 -1.43
CA ILE A 110 27.21 5.11 -0.42
C ILE A 110 28.40 4.48 -0.54
N VAL A 111 28.30 3.49 -0.95
CA VAL A 111 29.38 2.77 -1.00
C VAL A 111 30.42 3.22 -1.76
N MET A 112 30.21 3.76 -2.49
CA MET A 112 31.17 4.09 -3.18
C MET A 112 32.08 4.73 -2.89
N ASP A 113 32.06 5.04 -2.44
CA ASP A 113 33.02 5.72 -2.16
C ASP A 113 33.75 5.56 -1.73
#